data_a16f1c85d4c7ac71195f64cebea09ce7
#
_entry.id   a16f1c85d4c7ac71195f64cebea09ce7
#
_cell.length_a   1.000
_cell.length_b   1.000
_cell.length_c   1.000
_cell.angle_alpha   90.00
_cell.angle_beta   90.00
_cell.angle_gamma   90.00
#
_symmetry.space_group_name_H-M   'P 1'
#
loop_
_entity.id
_entity.type
_entity.pdbx_description
1 polymer ?
#
loop_
_entity_poly.entity_id
_entity_poly.type
_entity_poly.pdbx_seq_one_letter_code
_entity_poly.pdbx_strand_id
1 'polypeptide(L)'
;ESNYSSTFSFTTITCTACLSKGNTSSEISTTLVNFHEINNASTKEGAYSDYKMLSTTVKPNEVHNLSVNTNTDGFNRVQVKAWVDWNQNCSFDDVGEEYDLGFSFFTNNKPTDIGSLSITIPSNANFGSTVMRVSTKYTSATNLVYPTSCGLDFNGEVEDYTIIIEDATASIENIYFEGFNLYPNPTKGEFTLNLTLVNTDKVSVQLYDVRGRLIDEKNYYNTVTNFSESIFFKEAS
;
A
#
# COMPACT_ATOMS: atom_id res chain seq x y z
N GLU A 1 -15.93 -16.49 40.73
CA GLU A 1 -15.78 -17.11 39.41
C GLU A 1 -16.16 -16.05 38.38
N SER A 2 -15.20 -15.44 37.68
CA SER A 2 -15.48 -14.55 36.55
C SER A 2 -14.87 -15.17 35.29
N ASN A 3 -15.72 -15.79 34.50
CA ASN A 3 -15.45 -16.21 33.15
C ASN A 3 -15.75 -15.07 32.20
N TYR A 4 -14.75 -14.33 31.79
CA TYR A 4 -14.80 -13.54 30.55
C TYR A 4 -13.41 -13.54 29.89
N SER A 5 -13.15 -14.59 29.12
CA SER A 5 -12.20 -14.54 28.03
C SER A 5 -12.99 -14.51 26.73
N SER A 6 -13.27 -13.34 26.18
CA SER A 6 -13.74 -13.21 24.81
C SER A 6 -12.51 -13.22 23.92
N THR A 7 -12.27 -14.34 23.25
CA THR A 7 -11.28 -14.43 22.17
C THR A 7 -11.87 -13.70 20.96
N PHE A 8 -11.34 -12.54 20.62
CA PHE A 8 -11.60 -11.94 19.33
C PHE A 8 -10.67 -12.62 18.32
N SER A 9 -11.22 -13.46 17.46
CA SER A 9 -10.49 -13.96 16.31
C SER A 9 -10.68 -12.97 15.17
N PHE A 10 -9.61 -12.32 14.75
CA PHE A 10 -9.59 -11.60 13.48
C PHE A 10 -9.28 -12.62 12.38
N THR A 11 -10.27 -12.89 11.55
CA THR A 11 -10.01 -13.61 10.30
C THR A 11 -9.58 -12.55 9.29
N THR A 12 -8.30 -12.50 8.95
CA THR A 12 -7.87 -11.80 7.74
C THR A 12 -8.51 -12.54 6.56
N ILE A 13 -9.50 -11.95 5.95
CA ILE A 13 -10.00 -12.44 4.66
C ILE A 13 -8.87 -12.15 3.68
N THR A 14 -8.13 -13.19 3.28
CA THR A 14 -7.21 -13.06 2.16
C THR A 14 -8.06 -12.83 0.92
N CYS A 15 -8.05 -11.60 0.46
CA CYS A 15 -8.73 -11.23 -0.76
C CYS A 15 -8.10 -12.00 -1.92
N THR A 16 -8.86 -12.89 -2.54
CA THR A 16 -8.46 -13.55 -3.76
C THR A 16 -9.19 -12.89 -4.91
N ALA A 17 -8.49 -12.02 -5.63
CA ALA A 17 -9.00 -11.44 -6.86
C ALA A 17 -9.37 -12.56 -7.86
N CYS A 18 -10.30 -12.27 -8.75
CA CYS A 18 -10.73 -13.22 -9.78
C CYS A 18 -9.52 -13.75 -10.59
N LEU A 19 -9.62 -14.99 -11.05
CA LEU A 19 -8.62 -15.57 -11.94
C LEU A 19 -8.58 -14.77 -13.26
N SER A 20 -7.39 -14.37 -13.67
CA SER A 20 -7.12 -13.75 -14.97
C SER A 20 -5.81 -14.26 -15.52
N LYS A 21 -5.79 -14.64 -16.80
CA LYS A 21 -4.57 -15.06 -17.49
C LYS A 21 -4.74 -15.00 -18.99
N GLY A 22 -3.67 -14.67 -19.69
CA GLY A 22 -3.56 -14.83 -21.12
C GLY A 22 -3.39 -16.28 -21.56
N ASN A 23 -2.73 -16.46 -22.70
CA ASN A 23 -2.26 -17.77 -23.20
C ASN A 23 -0.81 -17.67 -23.68
N THR A 24 -0.25 -18.81 -24.06
CA THR A 24 1.14 -18.94 -24.51
C THR A 24 1.26 -19.09 -26.03
N SER A 25 0.21 -18.76 -26.79
CA SER A 25 0.19 -18.90 -28.25
C SER A 25 0.96 -17.79 -28.99
N SER A 26 1.34 -16.73 -28.29
CA SER A 26 2.14 -15.60 -28.79
C SER A 26 3.13 -15.12 -27.74
N GLU A 27 4.14 -14.33 -28.16
CA GLU A 27 5.11 -13.68 -27.28
C GLU A 27 4.63 -12.30 -26.78
N ILE A 28 3.36 -11.97 -27.00
CA ILE A 28 2.76 -10.73 -26.47
C ILE A 28 2.84 -10.75 -24.95
N SER A 29 3.48 -9.70 -24.39
CA SER A 29 3.76 -9.64 -22.95
C SER A 29 3.94 -8.21 -22.47
N THR A 30 3.87 -8.04 -21.18
CA THR A 30 4.45 -6.93 -20.43
C THR A 30 5.97 -7.17 -20.35
N THR A 31 6.78 -6.10 -20.47
CA THR A 31 8.25 -6.21 -20.39
C THR A 31 8.85 -5.28 -19.33
N LEU A 32 8.07 -4.34 -18.82
CA LEU A 32 8.40 -3.49 -17.69
C LEU A 32 7.12 -2.98 -17.06
N VAL A 33 7.04 -3.06 -15.74
CA VAL A 33 6.07 -2.30 -14.92
C VAL A 33 6.85 -1.41 -13.99
N ASN A 34 6.57 -0.10 -14.05
CA ASN A 34 7.14 0.89 -13.15
C ASN A 34 6.00 1.63 -12.45
N PHE A 35 5.91 1.47 -11.13
CA PHE A 35 4.96 2.16 -10.28
C PHE A 35 5.61 2.43 -8.91
N HIS A 36 5.91 3.69 -8.62
CA HIS A 36 6.60 4.12 -7.40
C HIS A 36 7.91 3.33 -7.18
N GLU A 37 8.01 2.46 -6.19
CA GLU A 37 9.20 1.64 -5.91
C GLU A 37 9.24 0.34 -6.73
N ILE A 38 8.11 -0.09 -7.30
CA ILE A 38 8.08 -1.23 -8.22
C ILE A 38 8.75 -0.81 -9.52
N ASN A 39 9.81 -1.53 -9.89
CA ASN A 39 10.49 -1.40 -11.18
C ASN A 39 10.86 -2.80 -11.68
N ASN A 40 9.88 -3.49 -12.24
CA ASN A 40 10.00 -4.89 -12.65
C ASN A 40 10.18 -5.00 -14.15
N ALA A 41 11.41 -5.29 -14.59
CA ALA A 41 11.69 -5.71 -15.94
C ALA A 41 11.48 -7.23 -16.04
N SER A 42 10.55 -7.66 -16.88
CA SER A 42 10.11 -9.05 -17.00
C SER A 42 10.26 -9.58 -18.43
N THR A 43 10.17 -10.87 -18.55
CA THR A 43 9.98 -11.58 -19.82
C THR A 43 8.74 -12.47 -19.67
N LYS A 44 8.15 -12.87 -20.79
CA LYS A 44 7.00 -13.76 -20.75
C LYS A 44 7.37 -15.12 -20.20
N GLU A 45 7.12 -15.37 -18.92
CA GLU A 45 7.33 -16.66 -18.28
C GLU A 45 6.13 -17.61 -18.45
N GLY A 46 4.98 -17.06 -18.85
CA GLY A 46 3.74 -17.82 -19.05
C GLY A 46 2.58 -16.93 -19.47
N ALA A 47 1.39 -17.35 -19.15
CA ALA A 47 0.15 -16.61 -19.41
C ALA A 47 -0.25 -15.71 -18.23
N TYR A 48 0.32 -15.97 -17.07
CA TYR A 48 0.17 -15.26 -15.82
C TYR A 48 1.47 -15.29 -15.04
N SER A 49 1.90 -14.14 -14.55
CA SER A 49 3.10 -13.98 -13.73
C SER A 49 2.72 -13.39 -12.37
N ASP A 50 3.03 -14.12 -11.30
CA ASP A 50 2.77 -13.72 -9.93
C ASP A 50 3.98 -12.96 -9.35
N TYR A 51 3.92 -11.63 -9.38
CA TYR A 51 4.94 -10.76 -8.80
C TYR A 51 4.48 -10.13 -7.47
N LYS A 52 3.55 -10.75 -6.74
CA LYS A 52 3.07 -10.22 -5.45
C LYS A 52 4.14 -10.16 -4.35
N MET A 53 5.30 -10.77 -4.57
CA MET A 53 6.48 -10.56 -3.72
C MET A 53 7.14 -9.19 -3.94
N LEU A 54 6.86 -8.53 -5.06
CA LEU A 54 7.26 -7.15 -5.32
C LEU A 54 6.15 -6.23 -4.83
N SER A 55 6.50 -5.34 -3.91
CA SER A 55 5.54 -4.41 -3.31
C SER A 55 6.05 -2.99 -3.30
N THR A 56 5.13 -2.06 -3.19
CA THR A 56 5.40 -0.65 -2.90
C THR A 56 4.42 -0.13 -1.88
N THR A 57 4.86 0.87 -1.10
CA THR A 57 4.03 1.51 -0.08
C THR A 57 3.59 2.87 -0.57
N VAL A 58 2.27 3.15 -0.47
CA VAL A 58 1.66 4.41 -0.89
C VAL A 58 0.71 4.92 0.19
N LYS A 59 0.40 6.22 0.15
CA LYS A 59 -0.54 6.85 1.11
C LYS A 59 -1.71 7.49 0.36
N PRO A 60 -2.89 7.57 0.98
CA PRO A 60 -4.02 8.29 0.41
C PRO A 60 -3.65 9.72 -0.01
N ASN A 61 -4.19 10.16 -1.14
CA ASN A 61 -3.95 11.45 -1.80
C ASN A 61 -2.56 11.64 -2.43
N GLU A 62 -1.63 10.69 -2.31
CA GLU A 62 -0.40 10.73 -3.10
C GLU A 62 -0.70 10.49 -4.58
N VAL A 63 0.20 10.99 -5.44
CA VAL A 63 0.13 10.81 -6.88
C VAL A 63 1.40 10.10 -7.35
N HIS A 64 1.23 8.94 -7.95
CA HIS A 64 2.33 8.15 -8.51
C HIS A 64 2.08 7.85 -9.99
N ASN A 65 3.16 7.74 -10.73
CA ASN A 65 3.08 7.44 -12.16
C ASN A 65 3.20 5.93 -12.39
N LEU A 66 2.27 5.38 -13.18
CA LEU A 66 2.34 4.03 -13.70
C LEU A 66 2.76 4.06 -15.17
N SER A 67 3.83 3.37 -15.51
CA SER A 67 4.24 3.14 -16.90
C SER A 67 4.46 1.65 -17.16
N VAL A 68 4.08 1.22 -18.35
CA VAL A 68 4.17 -0.19 -18.76
C VAL A 68 4.80 -0.26 -20.15
N ASN A 69 5.87 -1.05 -20.27
CA ASN A 69 6.44 -1.42 -21.56
C ASN A 69 5.90 -2.77 -22.00
N THR A 70 5.85 -2.98 -23.30
CA THR A 70 5.29 -4.21 -23.87
C THR A 70 6.17 -4.80 -24.98
N ASN A 71 6.01 -6.09 -25.19
CA ASN A 71 6.36 -6.80 -26.40
C ASN A 71 5.08 -7.12 -27.17
N THR A 72 5.02 -6.67 -28.42
CA THR A 72 3.84 -6.88 -29.29
C THR A 72 3.94 -8.11 -30.19
N ASP A 73 5.00 -8.90 -30.05
CA ASP A 73 5.26 -10.07 -30.91
C ASP A 73 5.20 -9.69 -32.41
N GLY A 74 6.09 -8.78 -32.81
CA GLY A 74 6.18 -8.26 -34.17
C GLY A 74 5.15 -7.17 -34.47
N PHE A 75 4.48 -7.27 -35.62
CA PHE A 75 3.55 -6.24 -36.12
C PHE A 75 2.17 -6.24 -35.46
N ASN A 76 2.02 -6.84 -34.30
CA ASN A 76 0.76 -6.82 -33.58
C ASN A 76 0.54 -5.50 -32.84
N ARG A 77 -0.71 -5.25 -32.48
CA ARG A 77 -1.13 -4.18 -31.58
C ARG A 77 -1.63 -4.81 -30.29
N VAL A 78 -1.31 -4.18 -29.16
CA VAL A 78 -1.79 -4.59 -27.84
C VAL A 78 -2.45 -3.41 -27.14
N GLN A 79 -3.44 -3.70 -26.33
CA GLN A 79 -4.06 -2.78 -25.39
C GLN A 79 -3.64 -3.16 -23.98
N VAL A 80 -3.35 -2.16 -23.15
CA VAL A 80 -2.89 -2.35 -21.78
C VAL A 80 -3.83 -1.66 -20.82
N LYS A 81 -4.22 -2.39 -19.78
CA LYS A 81 -4.96 -1.83 -18.64
C LYS A 81 -4.35 -2.31 -17.32
N ALA A 82 -4.55 -1.52 -16.28
CA ALA A 82 -4.26 -1.92 -14.92
C ALA A 82 -5.48 -1.72 -14.03
N TRP A 83 -5.52 -2.44 -12.92
CA TRP A 83 -6.54 -2.34 -11.87
C TRP A 83 -5.86 -2.37 -10.52
N VAL A 84 -6.41 -1.63 -9.57
CA VAL A 84 -6.01 -1.70 -8.15
C VAL A 84 -7.28 -1.77 -7.31
N ASP A 85 -7.42 -2.80 -6.50
CA ASP A 85 -8.54 -2.99 -5.57
C ASP A 85 -8.32 -2.10 -4.33
N TRP A 86 -8.68 -0.80 -4.44
CA TRP A 86 -8.42 0.18 -3.39
C TRP A 86 -9.27 -0.02 -2.15
N ASN A 87 -10.45 -0.60 -2.29
CA ASN A 87 -11.38 -0.82 -1.19
C ASN A 87 -11.26 -2.23 -0.58
N GLN A 88 -10.38 -3.09 -1.16
CA GLN A 88 -10.07 -4.43 -0.69
C GLN A 88 -11.30 -5.35 -0.59
N ASN A 89 -12.24 -5.20 -1.53
CA ASN A 89 -13.46 -6.01 -1.60
C ASN A 89 -13.34 -7.24 -2.51
N CYS A 90 -12.14 -7.50 -3.09
CA CYS A 90 -11.82 -8.59 -4.00
C CYS A 90 -12.41 -8.45 -5.40
N SER A 91 -12.93 -7.29 -5.75
CA SER A 91 -13.37 -6.91 -7.09
C SER A 91 -12.45 -5.82 -7.64
N PHE A 92 -12.44 -5.67 -8.95
CA PHE A 92 -11.81 -4.56 -9.66
C PHE A 92 -12.86 -3.74 -10.45
N ASP A 93 -14.15 -3.95 -10.17
CA ASP A 93 -15.24 -3.37 -10.95
C ASP A 93 -15.70 -2.02 -10.37
N ASP A 94 -15.07 -1.56 -9.30
CA ASP A 94 -15.44 -0.31 -8.65
C ASP A 94 -14.90 0.92 -9.39
N VAL A 95 -15.62 2.01 -9.26
CA VAL A 95 -15.24 3.27 -9.91
C VAL A 95 -13.92 3.78 -9.34
N GLY A 96 -12.96 4.02 -10.24
CA GLY A 96 -11.62 4.51 -9.88
C GLY A 96 -10.58 3.43 -9.66
N GLU A 97 -10.92 2.16 -9.90
CA GLU A 97 -10.00 1.02 -9.81
C GLU A 97 -9.42 0.59 -11.15
N GLU A 98 -10.05 0.94 -12.28
CA GLU A 98 -9.55 0.65 -13.62
C GLU A 98 -8.76 1.83 -14.20
N TYR A 99 -7.64 1.53 -14.85
CA TYR A 99 -6.73 2.47 -15.48
C TYR A 99 -6.43 2.02 -16.92
N ASP A 100 -6.82 2.81 -17.91
CA ASP A 100 -6.46 2.57 -19.32
C ASP A 100 -5.07 3.16 -19.57
N LEU A 101 -4.12 2.30 -19.89
CA LEU A 101 -2.72 2.68 -20.17
C LEU A 101 -2.45 2.85 -21.67
N GLY A 102 -3.49 2.76 -22.51
CA GLY A 102 -3.39 2.92 -23.94
C GLY A 102 -2.91 1.66 -24.67
N PHE A 103 -2.24 1.87 -25.78
CA PHE A 103 -1.82 0.78 -26.65
C PHE A 103 -0.33 0.85 -27.02
N SER A 104 0.19 -0.28 -27.47
CA SER A 104 1.48 -0.34 -28.15
C SER A 104 1.32 -1.02 -29.50
N PHE A 105 2.22 -0.70 -30.43
CA PHE A 105 2.26 -1.27 -31.76
C PHE A 105 3.71 -1.45 -32.22
N PHE A 106 4.02 -2.60 -32.80
CA PHE A 106 5.32 -2.94 -33.38
C PHE A 106 6.51 -2.57 -32.46
N THR A 107 6.53 -3.18 -31.30
CA THR A 107 7.62 -3.01 -30.33
C THR A 107 7.97 -4.31 -29.60
N ASN A 108 9.17 -4.38 -29.05
CA ASN A 108 9.60 -5.47 -28.19
C ASN A 108 9.93 -5.03 -26.75
N ASN A 109 10.01 -3.73 -26.48
CA ASN A 109 10.21 -3.16 -25.15
C ASN A 109 10.09 -1.64 -25.17
N LYS A 110 8.90 -1.12 -25.42
CA LYS A 110 8.65 0.33 -25.34
C LYS A 110 7.36 0.60 -24.55
N PRO A 111 7.24 1.76 -23.95
CA PRO A 111 6.02 2.17 -23.28
C PRO A 111 4.85 2.23 -24.27
N THR A 112 3.65 2.19 -23.70
CA THR A 112 2.41 2.45 -24.43
C THR A 112 2.39 3.89 -25.00
N ASP A 113 1.44 4.19 -25.85
CA ASP A 113 1.28 5.55 -26.46
C ASP A 113 0.98 6.64 -25.42
N ILE A 114 0.38 6.29 -24.27
CA ILE A 114 0.23 7.20 -23.12
C ILE A 114 1.57 7.45 -22.43
N GLY A 115 2.51 6.49 -22.49
CA GLY A 115 3.83 6.56 -21.85
C GLY A 115 3.77 6.38 -20.35
N SER A 116 3.12 7.29 -19.64
CA SER A 116 2.99 7.26 -18.17
C SER A 116 1.66 7.87 -17.75
N LEU A 117 0.92 7.16 -16.91
CA LEU A 117 -0.36 7.59 -16.36
C LEU A 117 -0.21 7.97 -14.88
N SER A 118 -0.62 9.17 -14.52
CA SER A 118 -0.65 9.60 -13.11
C SER A 118 -1.86 9.01 -12.41
N ILE A 119 -1.62 8.25 -11.34
CA ILE A 119 -2.62 7.64 -10.47
C ILE A 119 -2.63 8.37 -9.15
N THR A 120 -3.78 8.94 -8.78
CA THR A 120 -4.01 9.49 -7.45
C THR A 120 -4.57 8.39 -6.56
N ILE A 121 -3.91 8.13 -5.44
CA ILE A 121 -4.38 7.15 -4.45
C ILE A 121 -5.67 7.69 -3.82
N PRO A 122 -6.80 6.96 -3.87
CA PRO A 122 -8.05 7.44 -3.31
C PRO A 122 -7.94 7.81 -1.83
N SER A 123 -8.56 8.92 -1.42
CA SER A 123 -8.56 9.37 -0.02
C SER A 123 -9.26 8.39 0.93
N ASN A 124 -10.13 7.53 0.40
CA ASN A 124 -10.88 6.49 1.11
C ASN A 124 -10.36 5.08 0.83
N ALA A 125 -9.14 4.93 0.30
CA ALA A 125 -8.53 3.63 0.12
C ALA A 125 -8.36 2.92 1.47
N ASN A 126 -8.69 1.63 1.53
CA ASN A 126 -8.55 0.83 2.76
C ASN A 126 -7.08 0.55 3.04
N PHE A 127 -6.67 0.75 4.31
CA PHE A 127 -5.30 0.47 4.72
C PHE A 127 -4.99 -1.02 4.70
N GLY A 128 -3.72 -1.33 4.39
CA GLY A 128 -3.22 -2.70 4.31
C GLY A 128 -2.78 -3.08 2.91
N SER A 129 -2.65 -4.37 2.69
CA SER A 129 -2.13 -4.94 1.44
C SER A 129 -3.26 -5.19 0.45
N THR A 130 -3.09 -4.72 -0.78
CA THR A 130 -3.99 -4.96 -1.91
C THR A 130 -3.22 -5.37 -3.16
N VAL A 131 -3.95 -5.75 -4.22
CA VAL A 131 -3.40 -6.21 -5.49
C VAL A 131 -3.50 -5.13 -6.55
N MET A 132 -2.40 -4.91 -7.25
CA MET A 132 -2.38 -4.24 -8.55
C MET A 132 -2.22 -5.29 -9.64
N ARG A 133 -3.14 -5.34 -10.59
CA ARG A 133 -3.12 -6.19 -11.77
C ARG A 133 -2.80 -5.38 -13.01
N VAL A 134 -1.88 -5.86 -13.83
CA VAL A 134 -1.57 -5.31 -15.17
C VAL A 134 -1.88 -6.37 -16.21
N SER A 135 -2.61 -6.02 -17.27
CA SER A 135 -2.94 -6.93 -18.35
C SER A 135 -2.61 -6.32 -19.71
N THR A 136 -1.81 -7.04 -20.48
CA THR A 136 -1.45 -6.74 -21.86
C THR A 136 -2.16 -7.72 -22.77
N LYS A 137 -3.01 -7.23 -23.69
CA LYS A 137 -3.86 -8.05 -24.54
C LYS A 137 -3.77 -7.65 -26.01
N TYR A 138 -3.65 -8.67 -26.89
CA TYR A 138 -3.79 -8.45 -28.34
C TYR A 138 -5.10 -7.74 -28.69
N THR A 139 -5.01 -6.78 -29.58
CA THR A 139 -6.12 -6.12 -30.22
C THR A 139 -5.80 -5.83 -31.69
N SER A 140 -6.78 -5.49 -32.49
CA SER A 140 -6.54 -5.03 -33.85
C SER A 140 -7.03 -3.59 -34.03
N ALA A 141 -6.49 -2.89 -35.03
CA ALA A 141 -6.93 -1.52 -35.34
C ALA A 141 -8.39 -1.44 -35.82
N THR A 142 -8.91 -2.54 -36.38
CA THR A 142 -10.27 -2.64 -36.93
C THR A 142 -11.27 -3.25 -35.95
N ASN A 143 -10.78 -3.99 -34.94
CA ASN A 143 -11.61 -4.58 -33.90
C ASN A 143 -10.90 -4.40 -32.56
N LEU A 144 -11.18 -3.28 -31.89
CA LEU A 144 -10.58 -2.96 -30.59
C LEU A 144 -11.16 -3.85 -29.50
N VAL A 145 -10.32 -4.65 -28.88
CA VAL A 145 -10.66 -5.50 -27.76
C VAL A 145 -9.76 -5.10 -26.58
N TYR A 146 -10.39 -4.75 -25.48
CA TYR A 146 -9.70 -4.33 -24.27
C TYR A 146 -9.46 -5.51 -23.32
N PRO A 147 -8.40 -5.51 -22.51
CA PRO A 147 -8.30 -6.42 -21.40
C PRO A 147 -9.42 -6.16 -20.39
N THR A 148 -9.80 -7.21 -19.67
CA THR A 148 -10.71 -7.14 -18.52
C THR A 148 -9.98 -7.66 -17.28
N SER A 149 -10.41 -7.23 -16.11
CA SER A 149 -9.80 -7.62 -14.83
C SER A 149 -9.75 -9.14 -14.61
N CYS A 150 -10.77 -9.87 -15.12
CA CYS A 150 -10.95 -11.33 -14.96
C CYS A 150 -10.90 -12.08 -16.31
N GLY A 151 -10.15 -11.56 -17.29
CA GLY A 151 -10.05 -12.16 -18.62
C GLY A 151 -9.31 -13.49 -18.60
N LEU A 152 -9.79 -14.44 -19.40
CA LEU A 152 -9.19 -15.78 -19.54
C LEU A 152 -8.88 -16.09 -21.00
N ASP A 153 -7.78 -16.83 -21.21
CA ASP A 153 -7.41 -17.44 -22.48
C ASP A 153 -7.35 -16.48 -23.68
N PHE A 154 -6.74 -15.32 -23.49
CA PHE A 154 -6.51 -14.33 -24.54
C PHE A 154 -5.03 -14.26 -24.94
N ASN A 155 -4.75 -13.82 -26.16
CA ASN A 155 -3.36 -13.56 -26.57
C ASN A 155 -2.82 -12.38 -25.78
N GLY A 156 -1.88 -12.66 -24.86
CA GLY A 156 -1.31 -11.67 -23.95
C GLY A 156 -0.86 -12.26 -22.63
N GLU A 157 -0.71 -11.40 -21.65
CA GLU A 157 -0.22 -11.73 -20.31
C GLU A 157 -0.92 -10.93 -19.24
N VAL A 158 -0.93 -11.47 -18.02
CA VAL A 158 -1.37 -10.81 -16.79
C VAL A 158 -0.27 -10.89 -15.75
N GLU A 159 -0.01 -9.78 -15.06
CA GLU A 159 0.93 -9.69 -13.95
C GLU A 159 0.23 -9.10 -12.72
N ASP A 160 0.42 -9.71 -11.56
CA ASP A 160 -0.11 -9.22 -10.27
C ASP A 160 1.03 -8.79 -9.34
N TYR A 161 0.85 -7.63 -8.70
CA TYR A 161 1.78 -6.98 -7.76
C TYR A 161 1.08 -6.65 -6.45
N THR A 162 1.85 -6.37 -5.40
CA THR A 162 1.30 -5.93 -4.10
C THR A 162 1.46 -4.42 -3.93
N ILE A 163 0.37 -3.75 -3.57
CA ILE A 163 0.38 -2.37 -3.09
C ILE A 163 0.06 -2.38 -1.60
N ILE A 164 0.87 -1.70 -0.79
CA ILE A 164 0.64 -1.53 0.64
C ILE A 164 0.15 -0.10 0.85
N ILE A 165 -1.06 0.05 1.38
CA ILE A 165 -1.66 1.36 1.66
C ILE A 165 -1.47 1.64 3.13
N GLU A 166 -0.71 2.70 3.46
CA GLU A 166 -0.46 3.13 4.83
C GLU A 166 -1.26 4.38 5.17
N ASP A 167 -1.62 4.50 6.45
CA ASP A 167 -2.23 5.72 6.96
C ASP A 167 -1.24 6.90 6.84
N ALA A 168 -1.65 7.98 6.20
CA ALA A 168 -0.84 9.20 6.13
C ALA A 168 -0.56 9.79 7.52
N THR A 169 -1.41 9.48 8.51
CA THR A 169 -1.26 9.91 9.90
C THR A 169 -0.41 8.96 10.74
N ALA A 170 -0.13 7.75 10.25
CA ALA A 170 0.78 6.79 10.87
C ALA A 170 2.28 7.13 10.69
N SER A 171 2.58 8.23 10.02
CA SER A 171 3.90 8.84 10.18
C SER A 171 4.00 9.26 11.65
N ILE A 172 4.71 8.46 12.45
CA ILE A 172 5.35 8.99 13.63
C ILE A 172 6.20 10.14 13.06
N GLU A 173 5.72 11.39 13.19
CA GLU A 173 6.62 12.52 13.12
C GLU A 173 7.77 12.11 14.02
N ASN A 174 8.97 12.00 13.47
CA ASN A 174 10.14 11.63 14.23
C ASN A 174 10.27 12.65 15.36
N ILE A 175 9.64 12.34 16.49
CA ILE A 175 9.90 13.06 17.73
C ILE A 175 11.29 12.63 18.09
N TYR A 176 12.29 13.37 17.61
CA TYR A 176 13.66 13.14 17.98
C TYR A 176 13.82 13.51 19.45
N PHE A 177 13.76 12.51 20.30
CA PHE A 177 14.27 12.61 21.65
C PHE A 177 15.78 12.45 21.57
N GLU A 178 16.53 13.50 21.78
CA GLU A 178 17.98 13.37 22.00
C GLU A 178 18.32 12.83 23.39
N GLY A 179 17.36 12.84 24.32
CA GLY A 179 17.49 12.30 25.65
C GLY A 179 16.16 11.92 26.26
N PHE A 180 16.10 10.74 26.84
CA PHE A 180 14.98 10.26 27.64
C PHE A 180 15.52 9.77 28.97
N ASN A 181 15.01 10.30 30.06
CA ASN A 181 15.33 9.83 31.41
C ASN A 181 14.09 9.83 32.30
N LEU A 182 13.88 8.72 32.99
CA LEU A 182 12.76 8.53 33.90
C LEU A 182 13.31 7.99 35.23
N TYR A 183 13.12 8.76 36.31
CA TYR A 183 13.63 8.37 37.64
C TYR A 183 12.72 8.87 38.79
N PRO A 184 12.67 8.15 39.94
CA PRO A 184 13.21 6.83 40.12
C PRO A 184 12.48 5.74 39.32
N ASN A 185 13.22 4.72 38.86
CA ASN A 185 12.67 3.50 38.27
C ASN A 185 13.33 2.29 38.91
N PRO A 186 12.60 1.48 39.73
CA PRO A 186 11.15 1.55 40.02
C PRO A 186 10.72 2.77 40.85
N THR A 187 9.45 3.18 40.64
CA THR A 187 8.83 4.27 41.38
C THR A 187 7.79 3.74 42.38
N LYS A 188 7.46 4.59 43.41
CA LYS A 188 6.35 4.37 44.36
C LYS A 188 5.14 5.23 44.05
N GLY A 189 4.96 5.65 42.79
CA GLY A 189 3.83 6.46 42.35
C GLY A 189 4.19 7.88 41.88
N GLU A 190 5.44 8.30 42.08
CA GLU A 190 5.97 9.57 41.57
C GLU A 190 7.27 9.35 40.85
N PHE A 191 7.42 9.91 39.65
CA PHE A 191 8.66 9.91 38.91
C PHE A 191 8.85 11.23 38.15
N THR A 192 10.10 11.55 37.85
CA THR A 192 10.43 12.69 37.01
C THR A 192 10.72 12.18 35.60
N LEU A 193 10.07 12.80 34.62
CA LEU A 193 10.31 12.57 33.20
C LEU A 193 11.13 13.73 32.64
N ASN A 194 12.31 13.44 32.12
CA ASN A 194 13.14 14.40 31.40
C ASN A 194 13.22 14.01 29.93
N LEU A 195 12.95 14.97 29.04
CA LEU A 195 13.04 14.82 27.59
C LEU A 195 13.85 15.97 27.01
N THR A 196 14.73 15.69 26.07
CA THR A 196 15.31 16.70 25.19
C THR A 196 14.50 16.69 23.88
N LEU A 197 13.67 17.72 23.67
CA LEU A 197 12.74 17.83 22.56
C LEU A 197 13.36 18.60 21.41
N VAL A 198 13.09 18.15 20.18
CA VAL A 198 13.45 18.86 18.95
C VAL A 198 12.16 19.18 18.20
N ASN A 199 11.84 20.47 18.07
CA ASN A 199 10.72 21.00 17.30
C ASN A 199 9.30 20.53 17.71
N THR A 200 9.01 20.42 19.01
CA THR A 200 7.62 20.24 19.48
C THR A 200 7.27 21.22 20.59
N ASP A 201 6.05 21.72 20.57
CA ASP A 201 5.45 22.58 21.58
C ASP A 201 4.43 21.85 22.48
N LYS A 202 4.23 20.55 22.24
CA LYS A 202 3.29 19.71 22.98
C LYS A 202 3.91 18.38 23.38
N VAL A 203 3.75 17.99 24.65
CA VAL A 203 4.06 16.64 25.17
C VAL A 203 2.78 16.03 25.75
N SER A 204 2.44 14.82 25.38
CA SER A 204 1.39 14.00 25.99
C SER A 204 2.01 12.81 26.68
N VAL A 205 1.70 12.62 27.97
CA VAL A 205 2.15 11.46 28.76
C VAL A 205 0.94 10.62 29.10
N GLN A 206 0.93 9.38 28.64
CA GLN A 206 -0.15 8.43 28.87
C GLN A 206 0.38 7.25 29.70
N LEU A 207 -0.36 6.88 30.72
CA LEU A 207 -0.07 5.72 31.58
C LEU A 207 -1.07 4.61 31.29
N TYR A 208 -0.55 3.44 31.04
CA TYR A 208 -1.34 2.23 30.83
C TYR A 208 -1.04 1.17 31.88
N ASP A 209 -2.03 0.39 32.27
CA ASP A 209 -1.81 -0.82 33.07
C ASP A 209 -1.20 -1.95 32.19
N VAL A 210 -0.79 -3.02 32.82
CA VAL A 210 -0.20 -4.21 32.14
C VAL A 210 -1.15 -4.91 31.16
N ARG A 211 -2.43 -4.53 31.13
CA ARG A 211 -3.46 -5.03 30.23
C ARG A 211 -3.73 -4.05 29.06
N GLY A 212 -2.98 -2.93 28.98
CA GLY A 212 -3.16 -1.91 27.97
C GLY A 212 -4.35 -0.94 28.21
N ARG A 213 -4.94 -0.93 29.42
CA ARG A 213 -5.99 0.02 29.76
C ARG A 213 -5.36 1.36 30.17
N LEU A 214 -5.80 2.45 29.56
CA LEU A 214 -5.39 3.79 29.94
C LEU A 214 -5.84 4.10 31.37
N ILE A 215 -4.87 4.47 32.24
CA ILE A 215 -5.08 4.83 33.64
C ILE A 215 -5.16 6.35 33.80
N ASP A 216 -4.23 7.06 33.13
CA ASP A 216 -4.15 8.51 33.25
C ASP A 216 -3.52 9.12 31.97
N GLU A 217 -3.85 10.38 31.69
CA GLU A 217 -3.28 11.15 30.60
C GLU A 217 -3.01 12.59 31.05
N LYS A 218 -1.81 13.09 30.76
CA LYS A 218 -1.40 14.48 31.02
C LYS A 218 -0.87 15.12 29.76
N ASN A 219 -1.40 16.30 29.42
CA ASN A 219 -1.01 17.08 28.25
C ASN A 219 -0.31 18.37 28.70
N TYR A 220 0.86 18.62 28.13
CA TYR A 220 1.69 19.80 28.36
C TYR A 220 1.80 20.56 27.05
N TYR A 221 1.61 21.89 27.11
CA TYR A 221 1.65 22.77 25.95
C TYR A 221 2.74 23.82 26.14
N ASN A 222 3.22 24.42 25.06
CA ASN A 222 4.33 25.39 25.06
C ASN A 222 5.59 24.84 25.73
N THR A 223 5.90 23.58 25.44
CA THR A 223 7.08 22.91 26.00
C THR A 223 8.37 23.50 25.45
N VAL A 224 9.41 23.49 26.26
CA VAL A 224 10.74 23.95 25.89
C VAL A 224 11.63 22.75 25.54
N THR A 225 12.74 23.01 24.85
CA THR A 225 13.71 21.97 24.42
C THR A 225 14.07 20.97 25.53
N ASN A 226 14.28 21.45 26.75
CA ASN A 226 14.55 20.60 27.93
C ASN A 226 13.26 20.52 28.77
N PHE A 227 12.43 19.55 28.46
CA PHE A 227 11.20 19.28 29.22
C PHE A 227 11.55 18.45 30.46
N SER A 228 11.12 18.88 31.62
CA SER A 228 11.29 18.19 32.89
C SER A 228 10.06 18.35 33.76
N GLU A 229 9.37 17.24 34.05
CA GLU A 229 8.14 17.25 34.84
C GLU A 229 8.12 16.10 35.86
N SER A 230 7.70 16.42 37.09
CA SER A 230 7.38 15.41 38.11
C SER A 230 5.93 14.96 37.92
N ILE A 231 5.77 13.69 37.65
CA ILE A 231 4.48 13.05 37.35
C ILE A 231 4.06 12.19 38.53
N PHE A 232 2.92 12.52 39.09
CA PHE A 232 2.31 11.78 40.19
C PHE A 232 1.06 11.06 39.70
N PHE A 233 1.00 9.76 39.93
CA PHE A 233 -0.20 8.94 39.69
C PHE A 233 -0.84 8.57 41.02
N LYS A 234 -2.12 8.88 41.17
CA LYS A 234 -2.90 8.36 42.30
C LYS A 234 -2.94 6.85 42.17
N GLU A 235 -2.62 6.15 43.26
CA GLU A 235 -2.78 4.68 43.32
C GLU A 235 -4.19 4.33 42.87
N ALA A 236 -4.26 3.41 41.86
CA ALA A 236 -5.51 2.77 41.54
C ALA A 236 -5.79 1.78 42.68
N SER A 237 -6.69 2.13 43.58
CA SER A 237 -7.22 1.26 44.64
C SER A 237 -8.02 0.12 44.04
#